data_55e74e05e26c2bc147387e8dd3e7d0de
#
_entry.id   55e74e05e26c2bc147387e8dd3e7d0de
#
_cell.length_a   1.000
_cell.length_b   1.000
_cell.length_c   1.000
_cell.angle_alpha   90.00
_cell.angle_beta   90.00
_cell.angle_gamma   90.00
#
_symmetry.space_group_name_H-M   'P 1'
#
loop_
_entity.id
_entity.type
_entity.pdbx_description
1 polymer ?
#
loop_
_entity_poly.entity_id
_entity_poly.type
_entity_poly.pdbx_seq_one_letter_code
_entity_poly.pdbx_strand_id
1 'polypeptide(L)'
;MTLDLRPVLHRACQQISPIHPDYATRPIQDSFSWSSSLAGCHFDRLYLVVFRSVRRPKADLHLLREHDDRAYAEALESGGLLLYFKGHVNERRECLSFCLWETREQAIKAAGAASHQSAADISVRMYESYVLDRYWLRKVVTARGERLVFEPI
;
A
#
# COMPACT_ATOMS: atom_id res chain seq x y z
N MET A 1 12.52 11.39 28.48
CA MET A 1 11.22 10.95 27.90
C MET A 1 11.32 11.00 26.39
N THR A 2 11.21 9.85 25.73
CA THR A 2 11.24 9.81 24.25
C THR A 2 9.84 10.10 23.73
N LEU A 3 9.72 11.09 22.85
CA LEU A 3 8.44 11.43 22.23
C LEU A 3 8.05 10.31 21.26
N ASP A 4 6.84 9.75 21.42
CA ASP A 4 6.31 8.77 20.48
C ASP A 4 5.79 9.50 19.25
N LEU A 5 6.51 9.35 18.13
CA LEU A 5 6.19 9.99 16.86
C LEU A 5 5.29 9.14 15.95
N ARG A 6 4.93 7.93 16.36
CA ARG A 6 4.08 7.02 15.57
C ARG A 6 2.72 7.62 15.20
N PRO A 7 1.99 8.31 16.13
CA PRO A 7 0.72 8.93 15.76
C PRO A 7 0.86 10.03 14.69
N VAL A 8 1.97 10.78 14.72
CA VAL A 8 2.27 11.82 13.72
C VAL A 8 2.50 11.19 12.35
N LEU A 9 3.33 10.16 12.30
CA LEU A 9 3.59 9.42 11.06
C LEU A 9 2.31 8.78 10.51
N HIS A 10 1.51 8.15 11.36
CA HIS A 10 0.26 7.52 10.95
C HIS A 10 -0.70 8.55 10.30
N ARG A 11 -0.88 9.71 10.93
CA ARG A 11 -1.72 10.78 10.37
C ARG A 11 -1.18 11.31 9.05
N ALA A 12 0.13 11.48 8.94
CA ALA A 12 0.77 11.92 7.70
C ALA A 12 0.54 10.92 6.57
N CYS A 13 0.69 9.64 6.84
CA CYS A 13 0.43 8.57 5.86
C CYS A 13 -1.02 8.59 5.35
N GLN A 14 -1.99 8.91 6.21
CA GLN A 14 -3.40 9.01 5.80
C GLN A 14 -3.66 10.15 4.80
N GLN A 15 -2.74 11.08 4.64
CA GLN A 15 -2.84 12.18 3.66
C GLN A 15 -2.30 11.81 2.28
N ILE A 16 -1.61 10.69 2.14
CA ILE A 16 -1.07 10.22 0.86
C ILE A 16 -2.24 9.93 -0.09
N SER A 17 -2.22 10.57 -1.25
CA SER A 17 -3.29 10.47 -2.25
C SER A 17 -2.71 10.55 -3.66
N PRO A 18 -3.46 10.08 -4.68
CA PRO A 18 -3.01 10.19 -6.06
C PRO A 18 -2.81 11.63 -6.50
N ILE A 19 -1.75 11.89 -7.26
CA ILE A 19 -1.47 13.18 -7.88
C ILE A 19 -1.69 13.16 -9.40
N HIS A 20 -1.96 11.98 -9.96
CA HIS A 20 -2.30 11.79 -11.37
C HIS A 20 -3.50 10.87 -11.51
N PRO A 21 -4.43 11.13 -12.45
CA PRO A 21 -5.60 10.26 -12.64
C PRO A 21 -5.24 8.87 -13.18
N ASP A 22 -4.12 8.72 -13.89
CA ASP A 22 -3.61 7.47 -14.43
C ASP A 22 -2.61 6.76 -13.51
N TYR A 23 -2.74 6.95 -12.20
CA TYR A 23 -1.83 6.38 -11.18
C TYR A 23 -1.73 4.85 -11.26
N ALA A 24 -2.75 4.17 -11.75
CA ALA A 24 -2.78 2.70 -11.80
C ALA A 24 -1.68 2.11 -12.70
N THR A 25 -1.17 2.88 -13.66
CA THR A 25 -0.18 2.43 -14.65
C THR A 25 1.14 3.19 -14.58
N ARG A 26 1.23 4.21 -13.75
CA ARG A 26 2.48 4.97 -13.54
C ARG A 26 3.40 4.30 -12.51
N PRO A 27 4.70 4.61 -12.53
CA PRO A 27 5.58 4.22 -11.43
C PRO A 27 5.04 4.71 -10.09
N ILE A 28 5.15 3.87 -9.06
CA ILE A 28 4.57 4.17 -7.73
C ILE A 28 5.11 5.47 -7.14
N GLN A 29 6.40 5.75 -7.31
CA GLN A 29 7.05 6.94 -6.78
C GLN A 29 6.53 8.25 -7.39
N ASP A 30 5.97 8.18 -8.60
CA ASP A 30 5.48 9.36 -9.34
C ASP A 30 3.97 9.56 -9.25
N SER A 31 3.27 8.65 -8.59
CA SER A 31 1.80 8.56 -8.66
C SER A 31 1.08 9.19 -7.48
N PHE A 32 1.76 9.37 -6.36
CA PHE A 32 1.15 9.79 -5.09
C PHE A 32 1.91 10.94 -4.44
N SER A 33 1.25 11.60 -3.49
CA SER A 33 1.77 12.75 -2.75
C SER A 33 2.75 12.36 -1.63
N TRP A 34 3.68 11.44 -1.92
CA TRP A 34 4.64 10.92 -0.94
C TRP A 34 5.44 12.02 -0.25
N SER A 35 6.12 12.84 -1.04
CA SER A 35 7.04 13.85 -0.51
C SER A 35 6.33 14.92 0.30
N SER A 36 5.20 15.44 -0.19
CA SER A 36 4.45 16.48 0.52
C SER A 36 3.78 15.93 1.78
N SER A 37 3.23 14.73 1.72
CA SER A 37 2.54 14.11 2.87
C SER A 37 3.50 13.69 3.96
N LEU A 38 4.68 13.21 3.62
CA LEU A 38 5.68 12.70 4.57
C LEU A 38 6.77 13.71 4.93
N ALA A 39 6.65 14.96 4.44
CA ALA A 39 7.59 16.03 4.80
C ALA A 39 7.59 16.25 6.32
N GLY A 40 8.78 16.32 6.90
CA GLY A 40 8.95 16.54 8.34
C GLY A 40 8.68 15.32 9.22
N CYS A 41 8.22 14.19 8.67
CA CYS A 41 8.08 12.95 9.44
C CYS A 41 9.42 12.28 9.65
N HIS A 42 9.60 11.68 10.83
CA HIS A 42 10.81 10.95 11.18
C HIS A 42 10.61 9.45 11.01
N PHE A 43 11.33 8.87 10.07
CA PHE A 43 11.46 7.42 9.90
C PHE A 43 12.74 7.14 9.10
N ASP A 44 13.30 5.97 9.31
CA ASP A 44 14.43 5.48 8.52
C ASP A 44 13.92 4.80 7.24
N ARG A 45 13.07 3.79 7.41
CA ARG A 45 12.45 3.10 6.28
C ARG A 45 11.07 2.55 6.66
N LEU A 46 10.21 2.48 5.66
CA LEU A 46 8.88 1.87 5.76
C LEU A 46 8.78 0.76 4.72
N TYR A 47 7.91 -0.20 4.96
CA TYR A 47 7.68 -1.32 4.05
C TYR A 47 6.43 -1.08 3.22
N LEU A 48 6.60 -1.07 1.89
CA LEU A 48 5.52 -0.80 0.94
C LEU A 48 5.24 -2.04 0.08
N VAL A 49 3.98 -2.45 0.04
CA VAL A 49 3.52 -3.53 -0.84
C VAL A 49 2.52 -2.94 -1.82
N VAL A 50 2.83 -3.04 -3.11
CA VAL A 50 2.00 -2.50 -4.20
C VAL A 50 1.34 -3.65 -4.96
N PHE A 51 0.02 -3.56 -5.10
CA PHE A 51 -0.81 -4.55 -5.80
C PHE A 51 -1.27 -3.95 -7.12
N ARG A 52 -0.79 -4.50 -8.22
CA ARG A 52 -1.26 -4.12 -9.57
C ARG A 52 -2.05 -5.26 -10.15
N SER A 53 -3.26 -4.99 -10.61
CA SER A 53 -4.15 -6.02 -11.11
C SER A 53 -4.91 -5.56 -12.34
N VAL A 54 -5.34 -6.53 -13.14
CA VAL A 54 -6.32 -6.36 -14.21
C VAL A 54 -7.46 -7.33 -13.92
N ARG A 55 -8.65 -6.79 -13.67
CA ARG A 55 -9.82 -7.61 -13.35
C ARG A 55 -10.35 -8.29 -14.60
N ARG A 56 -10.85 -9.52 -14.43
CA ARG A 56 -11.60 -10.19 -15.50
C ARG A 56 -12.93 -9.45 -15.75
N PRO A 57 -13.45 -9.46 -17.01
CA PRO A 57 -14.72 -8.77 -17.32
C PRO A 57 -15.90 -9.20 -16.45
N LYS A 58 -15.93 -10.46 -16.04
CA LYS A 58 -17.02 -11.06 -15.24
C LYS A 58 -16.63 -11.28 -13.78
N ALA A 59 -15.63 -10.55 -13.27
CA ALA A 59 -15.24 -10.67 -11.87
C ALA A 59 -16.40 -10.30 -10.95
N ASP A 60 -16.59 -11.10 -9.88
CA ASP A 60 -17.59 -10.82 -8.86
C ASP A 60 -17.10 -9.72 -7.93
N LEU A 61 -17.53 -8.49 -8.19
CA LEU A 61 -17.08 -7.31 -7.46
C LEU A 61 -17.52 -7.31 -5.99
N HIS A 62 -18.69 -7.90 -5.71
CA HIS A 62 -19.18 -8.00 -4.34
C HIS A 62 -18.31 -8.96 -3.50
N LEU A 63 -17.99 -10.10 -4.06
CA LEU A 63 -17.12 -11.09 -3.43
C LEU A 63 -15.72 -10.55 -3.19
N LEU A 64 -15.14 -9.85 -4.18
CA LEU A 64 -13.84 -9.20 -4.04
C LEU A 64 -13.83 -8.17 -2.92
N ARG A 65 -14.86 -7.34 -2.84
CA ARG A 65 -14.99 -6.32 -1.80
C ARG A 65 -15.10 -6.94 -0.41
N GLU A 66 -15.91 -7.98 -0.27
CA GLU A 66 -16.11 -8.67 1.00
C GLU A 66 -14.79 -9.27 1.52
N HIS A 67 -14.04 -9.95 0.66
CA HIS A 67 -12.74 -10.51 1.04
C HIS A 67 -11.71 -9.45 1.35
N ASP A 68 -11.68 -8.37 0.57
CA ASP A 68 -10.78 -7.26 0.78
C ASP A 68 -11.05 -6.56 2.12
N ASP A 69 -12.31 -6.33 2.46
CA ASP A 69 -12.71 -5.71 3.73
C ASP A 69 -12.30 -6.57 4.94
N ARG A 70 -12.42 -7.89 4.83
CA ARG A 70 -11.98 -8.82 5.88
C ARG A 70 -10.46 -8.81 6.04
N ALA A 71 -9.74 -8.86 4.93
CA ALA A 71 -8.28 -8.81 4.94
C ALA A 71 -7.77 -7.49 5.53
N TYR A 72 -8.42 -6.39 5.22
CA TYR A 72 -8.11 -5.08 5.79
C TYR A 72 -8.35 -5.05 7.30
N ALA A 73 -9.48 -5.57 7.78
CA ALA A 73 -9.78 -5.64 9.20
C ALA A 73 -8.72 -6.45 9.97
N GLU A 74 -8.30 -7.59 9.45
CA GLU A 74 -7.24 -8.40 10.05
C GLU A 74 -5.88 -7.69 10.03
N ALA A 75 -5.57 -6.95 8.97
CA ALA A 75 -4.34 -6.17 8.87
C ALA A 75 -4.30 -5.06 9.94
N LEU A 76 -5.42 -4.41 10.20
CA LEU A 76 -5.54 -3.42 11.28
C LEU A 76 -5.31 -4.05 12.66
N GLU A 77 -5.87 -5.23 12.90
CA GLU A 77 -5.71 -5.95 14.17
C GLU A 77 -4.27 -6.42 14.40
N SER A 78 -3.54 -6.77 13.34
CA SER A 78 -2.15 -7.25 13.47
C SER A 78 -1.18 -6.13 13.84
N GLY A 79 -1.56 -4.86 13.66
CA GLY A 79 -0.76 -3.69 14.00
C GLY A 79 0.28 -3.34 12.93
N GLY A 80 0.75 -2.10 12.97
CA GLY A 80 1.81 -1.60 12.10
C GLY A 80 1.38 -1.14 10.73
N LEU A 81 0.11 -1.30 10.35
CA LEU A 81 -0.42 -0.76 9.09
C LEU A 81 -0.58 0.76 9.21
N LEU A 82 0.15 1.50 8.38
CA LEU A 82 0.10 2.96 8.35
C LEU A 82 -0.95 3.49 7.37
N LEU A 83 -1.11 2.81 6.26
CA LEU A 83 -2.08 3.17 5.23
C LEU A 83 -2.40 1.95 4.36
N TYR A 84 -3.67 1.75 4.11
CA TYR A 84 -4.16 0.94 2.99
C TYR A 84 -4.85 1.87 2.00
N PHE A 85 -4.26 2.02 0.84
CA PHE A 85 -4.86 2.74 -0.27
C PHE A 85 -5.58 1.75 -1.17
N LYS A 86 -6.89 1.92 -1.28
CA LYS A 86 -7.73 1.10 -2.17
C LYS A 86 -7.99 1.88 -3.46
N GLY A 87 -7.38 1.44 -4.56
CA GLY A 87 -7.53 2.09 -5.86
C GLY A 87 -8.90 1.83 -6.50
N HIS A 88 -9.23 2.70 -7.44
CA HIS A 88 -10.39 2.52 -8.32
C HIS A 88 -9.97 1.80 -9.59
N VAL A 89 -10.89 0.97 -10.11
CA VAL A 89 -10.69 0.29 -11.38
C VAL A 89 -10.93 1.28 -12.52
N ASN A 90 -9.98 1.38 -13.44
CA ASN A 90 -10.12 2.23 -14.60
C ASN A 90 -10.93 1.55 -15.73
N GLU A 91 -11.08 2.23 -16.86
CA GLU A 91 -11.84 1.72 -18.01
C GLU A 91 -11.24 0.44 -18.62
N ARG A 92 -9.93 0.20 -18.41
CA ARG A 92 -9.22 -1.01 -18.86
C ARG A 92 -9.22 -2.11 -17.81
N ARG A 93 -10.01 -1.97 -16.75
CA ARG A 93 -10.07 -2.89 -15.61
C ARG A 93 -8.76 -3.00 -14.82
N GLU A 94 -7.89 -2.03 -14.99
CA GLU A 94 -6.63 -1.91 -14.26
C GLU A 94 -6.86 -1.25 -12.90
N CYS A 95 -6.19 -1.74 -11.87
CA CYS A 95 -6.29 -1.20 -10.51
C CYS A 95 -4.93 -1.25 -9.83
N LEU A 96 -4.62 -0.20 -9.08
CA LEU A 96 -3.47 -0.17 -8.18
C LEU A 96 -3.97 0.09 -6.76
N SER A 97 -3.56 -0.74 -5.83
CA SER A 97 -3.74 -0.56 -4.39
C SER A 97 -2.39 -0.74 -3.72
N PHE A 98 -2.23 -0.23 -2.51
CA PHE A 98 -1.00 -0.49 -1.75
C PHE A 98 -1.25 -0.50 -0.25
N CYS A 99 -0.37 -1.21 0.46
CA CYS A 99 -0.27 -1.17 1.92
C CYS A 99 1.09 -0.60 2.31
N LEU A 100 1.09 0.35 3.23
CA LEU A 100 2.30 0.92 3.82
C LEU A 100 2.38 0.50 5.29
N TRP A 101 3.50 -0.11 5.68
CA TRP A 101 3.71 -0.71 7.00
C TRP A 101 4.90 -0.10 7.70
N GLU A 102 4.83 -0.07 9.03
CA GLU A 102 5.99 0.33 9.86
C GLU A 102 7.16 -0.64 9.67
N THR A 103 6.87 -1.94 9.64
CA THR A 103 7.88 -3.00 9.49
C THR A 103 7.45 -4.08 8.51
N ARG A 104 8.43 -4.76 7.94
CA ARG A 104 8.21 -5.91 7.07
C ARG A 104 7.58 -7.08 7.84
N GLU A 105 8.02 -7.31 9.07
CA GLU A 105 7.55 -8.41 9.94
C GLU A 105 6.04 -8.32 10.18
N GLN A 106 5.53 -7.11 10.42
CA GLN A 106 4.10 -6.88 10.59
C GLN A 106 3.31 -7.19 9.31
N ALA A 107 3.85 -6.81 8.15
CA ALA A 107 3.25 -7.11 6.86
C ALA A 107 3.20 -8.63 6.60
N ILE A 108 4.28 -9.34 6.91
CA ILE A 108 4.38 -10.80 6.75
C ILE A 108 3.35 -11.49 7.66
N LYS A 109 3.22 -11.03 8.91
CA LYS A 109 2.24 -11.56 9.85
C LYS A 109 0.81 -11.40 9.32
N ALA A 110 0.47 -10.22 8.80
CA ALA A 110 -0.84 -9.96 8.22
C ALA A 110 -1.11 -10.84 6.99
N ALA A 111 -0.12 -11.03 6.13
CA ALA A 111 -0.22 -11.89 4.94
C ALA A 111 -0.46 -13.35 5.28
N GLY A 112 -0.04 -13.81 6.47
CA GLY A 112 -0.28 -15.15 6.97
C GLY A 112 -1.66 -15.36 7.58
N ALA A 113 -2.45 -14.30 7.77
CA ALA A 113 -3.79 -14.42 8.33
C ALA A 113 -4.76 -15.09 7.35
N ALA A 114 -5.78 -15.78 7.88
CA ALA A 114 -6.71 -16.60 7.10
C ALA A 114 -7.45 -15.81 6.02
N SER A 115 -7.90 -14.58 6.32
CA SER A 115 -8.62 -13.76 5.35
C SER A 115 -7.73 -13.28 4.22
N HIS A 116 -6.44 -12.99 4.48
CA HIS A 116 -5.48 -12.66 3.43
C HIS A 116 -5.22 -13.84 2.51
N GLN A 117 -5.13 -15.05 3.04
CA GLN A 117 -4.96 -16.27 2.24
C GLN A 117 -6.20 -16.55 1.40
N SER A 118 -7.40 -16.39 1.95
CA SER A 118 -8.65 -16.53 1.19
C SER A 118 -8.75 -15.51 0.05
N ALA A 119 -8.36 -14.26 0.28
CA ALA A 119 -8.32 -13.23 -0.75
C ALA A 119 -7.32 -13.58 -1.87
N ALA A 120 -6.15 -14.12 -1.50
CA ALA A 120 -5.17 -14.59 -2.48
C ALA A 120 -5.71 -15.75 -3.31
N ASP A 121 -6.43 -16.71 -2.71
CA ASP A 121 -7.01 -17.86 -3.39
C ASP A 121 -8.07 -17.45 -4.43
N ILE A 122 -8.89 -16.45 -4.14
CA ILE A 122 -9.86 -15.94 -5.11
C ILE A 122 -9.23 -15.07 -6.19
N SER A 123 -8.08 -14.48 -5.96
CA SER A 123 -7.44 -13.57 -6.93
C SER A 123 -7.21 -14.27 -8.29
N VAL A 124 -6.84 -15.56 -8.26
CA VAL A 124 -6.64 -16.36 -9.48
C VAL A 124 -7.88 -16.40 -10.37
N ARG A 125 -9.07 -16.43 -9.77
CA ARG A 125 -10.34 -16.49 -10.52
C ARG A 125 -10.86 -15.13 -10.96
N MET A 126 -10.48 -14.07 -10.26
CA MET A 126 -11.02 -12.72 -10.46
C MET A 126 -10.15 -11.83 -11.32
N TYR A 127 -8.86 -12.15 -11.48
CA TYR A 127 -7.91 -11.32 -12.18
C TYR A 127 -7.31 -11.99 -13.40
N GLU A 128 -7.13 -11.23 -14.47
CA GLU A 128 -6.33 -11.64 -15.62
C GLU A 128 -4.85 -11.58 -15.28
N SER A 129 -4.45 -10.55 -14.52
CA SER A 129 -3.11 -10.40 -13.99
C SER A 129 -3.14 -9.81 -12.58
N TYR A 130 -2.20 -10.23 -11.76
CA TYR A 130 -2.05 -9.78 -10.39
C TYR A 130 -0.58 -9.81 -10.03
N VAL A 131 0.00 -8.63 -9.81
CA VAL A 131 1.43 -8.46 -9.55
C VAL A 131 1.61 -7.76 -8.22
N LEU A 132 2.48 -8.30 -7.38
CA LEU A 132 2.92 -7.69 -6.13
C LEU A 132 4.34 -7.17 -6.31
N ASP A 133 4.53 -5.88 -6.08
CA ASP A 133 5.84 -5.25 -6.00
C ASP A 133 6.08 -4.82 -4.55
N ARG A 134 7.30 -4.99 -4.09
CA ARG A 134 7.69 -4.65 -2.72
C ARG A 134 8.85 -3.68 -2.72
N TYR A 135 8.78 -2.70 -1.81
CA TYR A 135 9.78 -1.66 -1.71
C TYR A 135 10.12 -1.36 -0.25
N TRP A 136 11.36 -1.00 -0.01
CA TRP A 136 11.71 -0.17 1.13
C TRP A 136 11.52 1.28 0.71
N LEU A 137 10.67 2.00 1.43
CA LEU A 137 10.55 3.45 1.31
C LEU A 137 11.46 4.07 2.34
N ARG A 138 12.57 4.63 1.88
CA ARG A 138 13.61 5.20 2.73
C ARG A 138 13.61 6.73 2.64
N LYS A 139 13.82 7.37 3.77
CA LYS A 139 14.05 8.80 3.82
C LYS A 139 15.55 9.07 3.94
N VAL A 140 16.09 9.81 2.98
CA VAL A 140 17.51 10.16 2.91
C VAL A 140 17.63 11.67 3.08
N VAL A 141 18.46 12.09 4.05
CA VAL A 141 18.75 13.49 4.28
C VAL A 141 20.07 13.84 3.57
N THR A 142 20.01 14.82 2.68
CA THR A 142 21.17 15.30 1.90
C THR A 142 21.38 16.79 2.19
N ALA A 143 22.49 17.34 1.69
CA ALA A 143 22.77 18.79 1.76
C ALA A 143 21.68 19.64 1.07
N ARG A 144 20.89 19.05 0.17
CA ARG A 144 19.79 19.70 -0.54
C ARG A 144 18.42 19.47 0.12
N GLY A 145 18.37 18.81 1.28
CA GLY A 145 17.16 18.49 2.01
C GLY A 145 16.83 17.00 2.02
N GLU A 146 15.57 16.68 2.35
CA GLU A 146 15.08 15.31 2.42
C GLU A 146 14.69 14.78 1.04
N ARG A 147 14.96 13.49 0.81
CA ARG A 147 14.54 12.77 -0.39
C ARG A 147 14.00 11.40 -0.01
N LEU A 148 12.91 11.00 -0.65
CA LEU A 148 12.37 9.63 -0.54
C LEU A 148 12.96 8.75 -1.65
N VAL A 149 13.38 7.56 -1.26
CA VAL A 149 13.93 6.55 -2.17
C VAL A 149 13.09 5.30 -2.08
N PHE A 150 12.62 4.82 -3.23
CA PHE A 150 11.86 3.58 -3.37
C PHE A 150 12.82 2.49 -3.84
N GLU A 151 13.22 1.64 -2.90
CA GLU A 151 14.22 0.60 -3.12
C GLU A 151 13.51 -0.73 -3.33
N PRO A 152 13.51 -1.30 -4.55
CA PRO A 152 12.87 -2.59 -4.82
C PRO A 152 13.50 -3.73 -4.02
N ILE A 153 12.65 -4.66 -3.60
CA ILE A 153 13.08 -5.86 -2.88
C ILE A 153 12.93 -7.07 -3.79
#